data_d0eeef7d82ef2c3d0c88f20185f0408c
#
_entry.id   d0eeef7d82ef2c3d0c88f20185f0408c
#
_cell.length_a   1.000
_cell.length_b   1.000
_cell.length_c   1.000
_cell.angle_alpha   90.00
_cell.angle_beta   90.00
_cell.angle_gamma   90.00
#
_symmetry.space_group_name_H-M   'P 1'
#
loop_
_entity.id
_entity.type
_entity.pdbx_description
1 polymer ?
#
loop_
_entity_poly.entity_id
_entity_poly.type
_entity_poly.pdbx_seq_one_letter_code
_entity_poly.pdbx_strand_id
1 'polypeptide(L)'
;MIYLDNSATTKQYDEVTEIMVEAMKNGFGNPSSLYQLGLDAEKTIKAARSRVLKAAFGETGKGGAGDYDLVFTSGGTEADNMAIFGAAKLLQRQGRQIVTTAVEHPAVLECCRALEEQGF
;
A
#
# COMPACT_ATOMS: atom_id res chain seq x y z
N MET A 1 4.17 -29.00 -11.86
CA MET A 1 4.06 -28.76 -10.39
C MET A 1 2.75 -28.00 -10.16
N ILE A 2 1.94 -28.42 -9.20
CA ILE A 2 0.73 -27.69 -8.79
C ILE A 2 1.11 -26.92 -7.53
N TYR A 3 0.99 -25.57 -7.56
CA TYR A 3 1.30 -24.70 -6.42
C TYR A 3 -0.02 -24.19 -5.81
N LEU A 4 -0.26 -24.50 -4.54
CA LEU A 4 -1.52 -24.21 -3.84
C LEU A 4 -1.36 -23.24 -2.65
N ASP A 5 -0.19 -22.62 -2.49
CA ASP A 5 0.12 -21.72 -1.37
C ASP A 5 0.30 -20.27 -1.83
N ASN A 6 -0.64 -19.76 -2.61
CA ASN A 6 -0.63 -18.38 -3.08
C ASN A 6 -0.85 -17.34 -1.96
N SER A 7 -1.27 -17.76 -0.78
CA SER A 7 -1.33 -16.89 0.40
C SER A 7 0.05 -16.55 0.97
N ALA A 8 1.02 -17.43 0.82
CA ALA A 8 2.40 -17.17 1.23
C ALA A 8 3.14 -16.32 0.19
N THR A 9 3.05 -16.71 -1.09
CA THR A 9 3.64 -15.96 -2.21
C THR A 9 2.96 -16.32 -3.52
N THR A 10 2.96 -15.43 -4.48
CA THR A 10 2.34 -15.63 -5.80
C THR A 10 3.36 -15.34 -6.89
N LYS A 11 3.46 -16.23 -7.88
CA LYS A 11 4.24 -15.93 -9.09
C LYS A 11 3.63 -14.73 -9.80
N GLN A 12 4.43 -13.72 -10.07
CA GLN A 12 3.98 -12.57 -10.87
C GLN A 12 3.78 -12.97 -12.34
N TYR A 13 2.94 -12.24 -13.05
CA TYR A 13 2.76 -12.40 -14.48
C TYR A 13 4.02 -11.99 -15.24
N ASP A 14 4.27 -12.63 -16.39
CA ASP A 14 5.47 -12.37 -17.17
C ASP A 14 5.49 -10.92 -17.69
N GLU A 15 4.34 -10.35 -18.06
CA GLU A 15 4.18 -8.95 -18.46
C GLU A 15 4.54 -7.97 -17.34
N VAL A 16 4.27 -8.32 -16.08
CA VAL A 16 4.67 -7.51 -14.92
C VAL A 16 6.19 -7.52 -14.76
N THR A 17 6.81 -8.70 -14.96
CA THR A 17 8.27 -8.83 -14.92
C THR A 17 8.95 -7.97 -15.98
N GLU A 18 8.42 -7.96 -17.21
CA GLU A 18 8.94 -7.15 -18.31
C GLU A 18 8.86 -5.65 -18.01
N ILE A 19 7.73 -5.17 -17.48
CA ILE A 19 7.56 -3.76 -17.07
C ILE A 19 8.52 -3.39 -15.93
N MET A 20 8.73 -4.28 -14.97
CA MET A 20 9.69 -4.05 -13.88
C MET A 20 11.11 -3.94 -14.40
N VAL A 21 11.53 -4.84 -15.30
CA VAL A 21 12.86 -4.80 -15.93
C VAL A 21 13.04 -3.49 -16.72
N GLU A 22 12.04 -3.08 -17.48
CA GLU A 22 12.07 -1.81 -18.23
C GLU A 22 12.22 -0.61 -17.29
N ALA A 23 11.42 -0.56 -16.21
CA ALA A 23 11.51 0.49 -15.21
C ALA A 23 12.89 0.54 -14.52
N MET A 24 13.47 -0.62 -14.18
CA MET A 24 14.82 -0.71 -13.59
C MET A 24 15.92 -0.21 -14.53
N LYS A 25 15.80 -0.46 -15.84
CA LYS A 25 16.80 -0.07 -16.83
C LYS A 25 16.70 1.41 -17.22
N ASN A 26 15.49 1.90 -17.45
CA ASN A 26 15.24 3.17 -18.11
C ASN A 26 14.49 4.20 -17.24
N GLY A 27 13.79 3.74 -16.18
CA GLY A 27 13.00 4.59 -15.27
C GLY A 27 13.72 5.03 -14.00
N PHE A 28 15.04 5.17 -14.01
CA PHE A 28 15.86 5.45 -12.83
C PHE A 28 15.82 6.90 -12.33
N GLY A 29 15.01 7.77 -12.93
CA GLY A 29 14.89 9.17 -12.55
C GLY A 29 14.33 9.35 -11.13
N ASN A 30 14.90 10.31 -10.39
CA ASN A 30 14.33 10.70 -9.11
C ASN A 30 13.09 11.58 -9.36
N PRO A 31 11.89 11.15 -8.92
CA PRO A 31 10.64 11.89 -9.16
C PRO A 31 10.58 13.27 -8.48
N SER A 32 11.50 13.56 -7.55
CA SER A 32 11.63 14.88 -6.93
C SER A 32 12.53 15.86 -7.72
N SER A 33 13.17 15.40 -8.79
CA SER A 33 14.05 16.23 -9.61
C SER A 33 13.26 17.02 -10.65
N LEU A 34 13.65 18.28 -10.88
CA LEU A 34 12.93 19.20 -11.79
C LEU A 34 13.32 19.08 -13.27
N TYR A 35 14.32 18.26 -13.60
CA TYR A 35 14.69 18.00 -14.98
C TYR A 35 13.87 16.87 -15.60
N GLN A 36 13.91 16.72 -16.93
CA GLN A 36 13.01 15.86 -17.70
C GLN A 36 12.91 14.42 -17.17
N LEU A 37 14.04 13.79 -16.82
CA LEU A 37 14.05 12.42 -16.29
C LEU A 37 13.27 12.28 -14.97
N GLY A 38 13.36 13.27 -14.09
CA GLY A 38 12.58 13.31 -12.85
C GLY A 38 11.08 13.54 -13.10
N LEU A 39 10.75 14.45 -14.02
CA LEU A 39 9.36 14.72 -14.40
C LEU A 39 8.69 13.48 -15.02
N ASP A 40 9.42 12.70 -15.81
CA ASP A 40 8.90 11.48 -16.41
C ASP A 40 8.69 10.37 -15.36
N ALA A 41 9.60 10.24 -14.39
CA ALA A 41 9.44 9.36 -13.25
C ALA A 41 8.20 9.76 -12.39
N GLU A 42 8.01 11.05 -12.09
CA GLU A 42 6.84 11.56 -11.39
C GLU A 42 5.53 11.25 -12.12
N LYS A 43 5.47 11.47 -13.43
CA LYS A 43 4.29 11.13 -14.25
C LYS A 43 3.98 9.64 -14.21
N THR A 44 5.01 8.79 -14.26
CA THR A 44 4.85 7.33 -14.19
C THR A 44 4.22 6.90 -12.86
N ILE A 45 4.71 7.44 -11.73
CA ILE A 45 4.15 7.16 -10.40
C ILE A 45 2.71 7.67 -10.28
N LYS A 46 2.43 8.88 -10.74
CA LYS A 46 1.06 9.44 -10.75
C LYS A 46 0.10 8.59 -11.58
N ALA A 47 0.53 8.15 -12.75
CA ALA A 47 -0.28 7.27 -13.60
C ALA A 47 -0.54 5.90 -12.95
N ALA A 48 0.48 5.29 -12.32
CA ALA A 48 0.33 4.04 -11.60
C ALA A 48 -0.67 4.18 -10.44
N ARG A 49 -0.54 5.24 -9.63
CA ARG A 49 -1.46 5.55 -8.53
C ARG A 49 -2.91 5.65 -9.01
N SER A 50 -3.14 6.43 -10.06
CA SER A 50 -4.47 6.58 -10.65
C SER A 50 -5.05 5.26 -11.15
N ARG A 51 -4.24 4.42 -11.79
CA ARG A 51 -4.70 3.09 -12.29
C ARG A 51 -5.10 2.17 -11.14
N VAL A 52 -4.31 2.11 -10.07
CA VAL A 52 -4.63 1.27 -8.90
C VAL A 52 -5.92 1.74 -8.23
N LEU A 53 -6.07 3.05 -7.99
CA LEU A 53 -7.30 3.62 -7.41
C LEU A 53 -8.53 3.33 -8.28
N LYS A 54 -8.44 3.50 -9.58
CA LYS A 54 -9.53 3.19 -10.50
C LYS A 54 -9.88 1.70 -10.53
N ALA A 55 -8.89 0.83 -10.47
CA ALA A 55 -9.12 -0.62 -10.44
C ALA A 55 -9.80 -1.05 -9.14
N ALA A 56 -9.48 -0.42 -8.00
CA ALA A 56 -10.06 -0.77 -6.70
C ALA A 56 -11.44 -0.17 -6.45
N PHE A 57 -11.69 1.08 -6.89
CA PHE A 57 -12.86 1.87 -6.51
C PHE A 57 -13.72 2.36 -7.69
N GLY A 58 -13.36 2.04 -8.92
CA GLY A 58 -14.03 2.59 -10.12
C GLY A 58 -13.57 4.01 -10.47
N GLU A 59 -14.11 4.57 -11.55
CA GLU A 59 -13.60 5.82 -12.10
C GLU A 59 -14.10 7.07 -11.38
N THR A 60 -15.41 7.15 -11.11
CA THR A 60 -16.06 8.37 -10.57
C THR A 60 -17.29 8.02 -9.74
N GLY A 61 -17.72 8.95 -8.85
CA GLY A 61 -18.90 8.84 -8.01
C GLY A 61 -18.57 8.81 -6.53
N LYS A 62 -19.60 8.81 -5.68
CA LYS A 62 -19.41 8.71 -4.23
C LYS A 62 -18.79 7.35 -3.88
N GLY A 63 -17.62 7.37 -3.25
CA GLY A 63 -16.80 6.18 -3.01
C GLY A 63 -15.95 5.76 -4.22
N GLY A 64 -15.85 6.58 -5.27
CA GLY A 64 -14.95 6.33 -6.41
C GLY A 64 -13.49 6.76 -6.16
N ALA A 65 -12.64 6.53 -7.14
CA ALA A 65 -11.18 6.75 -7.05
C ALA A 65 -10.77 8.16 -6.56
N GLY A 66 -11.62 9.18 -6.79
CA GLY A 66 -11.35 10.56 -6.36
C GLY A 66 -11.52 10.83 -4.86
N ASP A 67 -12.17 9.92 -4.13
CA ASP A 67 -12.40 10.05 -2.69
C ASP A 67 -11.27 9.43 -1.85
N TYR A 68 -10.28 8.80 -2.49
CA TYR A 68 -9.21 8.06 -1.85
C TYR A 68 -7.83 8.53 -2.28
N ASP A 69 -6.89 8.43 -1.34
CA ASP A 69 -5.47 8.53 -1.62
C ASP A 69 -4.81 7.16 -1.59
N LEU A 70 -3.79 6.96 -2.43
CA LEU A 70 -2.98 5.76 -2.46
C LEU A 70 -1.56 6.07 -1.98
N VAL A 71 -1.09 5.36 -0.98
CA VAL A 71 0.28 5.45 -0.49
C VAL A 71 1.02 4.17 -0.86
N PHE A 72 2.14 4.30 -1.57
CA PHE A 72 3.06 3.19 -1.80
C PHE A 72 3.94 2.99 -0.57
N THR A 73 4.03 1.76 -0.10
CA THR A 73 4.83 1.34 1.06
C THR A 73 5.87 0.31 0.63
N SER A 74 6.82 0.02 1.50
CA SER A 74 7.85 -1.01 1.25
C SER A 74 7.29 -2.44 1.27
N GLY A 75 6.08 -2.63 1.81
CA GLY A 75 5.42 -3.93 1.89
C GLY A 75 4.22 -3.92 2.83
N GLY A 76 3.56 -5.09 2.97
CA GLY A 76 2.36 -5.26 3.77
C GLY A 76 2.55 -4.87 5.24
N THR A 77 3.69 -5.20 5.83
CA THR A 77 3.99 -4.84 7.23
C THR A 77 3.95 -3.33 7.46
N GLU A 78 4.55 -2.54 6.58
CA GLU A 78 4.50 -1.07 6.69
C GLU A 78 3.07 -0.56 6.46
N ALA A 79 2.35 -1.12 5.50
CA ALA A 79 0.98 -0.75 5.21
C ALA A 79 0.06 -1.00 6.40
N ASP A 80 0.14 -2.19 7.02
CA ASP A 80 -0.64 -2.55 8.21
C ASP A 80 -0.31 -1.63 9.39
N ASN A 81 0.97 -1.38 9.65
CA ASN A 81 1.41 -0.48 10.71
C ASN A 81 0.87 0.94 10.49
N MET A 82 1.01 1.48 9.27
CA MET A 82 0.51 2.81 8.93
C MET A 82 -1.01 2.91 9.13
N ALA A 83 -1.77 1.92 8.70
CA ALA A 83 -3.22 1.89 8.83
C ALA A 83 -3.66 1.80 10.30
N ILE A 84 -3.10 0.85 11.06
CA ILE A 84 -3.54 0.57 12.44
C ILE A 84 -3.14 1.71 13.37
N PHE A 85 -1.88 2.12 13.40
CA PHE A 85 -1.43 3.25 14.25
C PHE A 85 -2.05 4.57 13.81
N GLY A 86 -2.21 4.79 12.51
CA GLY A 86 -2.87 5.97 11.97
C GLY A 86 -4.32 6.10 12.43
N ALA A 87 -5.11 5.02 12.28
CA ALA A 87 -6.50 4.98 12.72
C ALA A 87 -6.61 5.12 14.24
N ALA A 88 -5.82 4.38 15.01
CA ALA A 88 -5.80 4.45 16.48
C ALA A 88 -5.53 5.89 16.95
N LYS A 89 -4.50 6.54 16.41
CA LYS A 89 -4.13 7.91 16.77
C LYS A 89 -5.20 8.93 16.37
N LEU A 90 -5.80 8.78 15.19
CA LEU A 90 -6.83 9.69 14.71
C LEU A 90 -8.11 9.59 15.54
N LEU A 91 -8.49 8.37 15.90
CA LEU A 91 -9.78 8.09 16.56
C LEU A 91 -9.69 7.99 18.09
N GLN A 92 -8.51 8.15 18.71
CA GLN A 92 -8.29 7.98 20.15
C GLN A 92 -9.20 8.81 21.08
N ARG A 93 -9.76 9.93 20.57
CA ARG A 93 -10.71 10.76 21.31
C ARG A 93 -12.14 10.20 21.26
N GLN A 94 -12.45 9.33 20.30
CA GLN A 94 -13.75 8.69 20.13
C GLN A 94 -13.81 7.36 20.88
N GLY A 95 -12.68 6.69 21.05
CA GLY A 95 -12.54 5.44 21.77
C GLY A 95 -11.12 4.88 21.64
N ARG A 96 -10.81 3.95 22.53
CA ARG A 96 -9.49 3.27 22.57
C ARG A 96 -9.62 1.76 22.45
N GLN A 97 -10.78 1.26 22.03
CA GLN A 97 -10.97 -0.17 21.84
C GLN A 97 -10.62 -0.58 20.42
N ILE A 98 -9.76 -1.58 20.30
CA ILE A 98 -9.38 -2.23 19.04
C ILE A 98 -9.81 -3.68 19.13
N VAL A 99 -10.51 -4.18 18.10
CA VAL A 99 -10.94 -5.56 17.99
C VAL A 99 -10.16 -6.21 16.85
N THR A 100 -9.49 -7.31 17.16
CA THR A 100 -8.72 -8.10 16.19
C THR A 100 -8.92 -9.59 16.45
N THR A 101 -8.42 -10.45 15.56
CA THR A 101 -8.44 -11.91 15.77
C THR A 101 -7.09 -12.40 16.33
N ALA A 102 -7.10 -13.57 16.99
CA ALA A 102 -5.87 -14.17 17.50
C ALA A 102 -5.01 -14.83 16.41
N VAL A 103 -5.54 -14.93 15.19
CA VAL A 103 -4.91 -15.63 14.05
C VAL A 103 -4.41 -14.68 12.96
N GLU A 104 -4.32 -13.40 13.26
CA GLU A 104 -3.80 -12.39 12.35
C GLU A 104 -2.30 -12.56 12.09
N HIS A 105 -1.85 -11.96 10.99
CA HIS A 105 -0.42 -11.86 10.70
C HIS A 105 0.32 -11.08 11.81
N PRO A 106 1.57 -11.43 12.13
CA PRO A 106 2.36 -10.71 13.16
C PRO A 106 2.40 -9.19 12.97
N ALA A 107 2.39 -8.67 11.75
CA ALA A 107 2.35 -7.23 11.47
C ALA A 107 1.13 -6.53 12.10
N VAL A 108 -0.01 -7.22 12.20
CA VAL A 108 -1.24 -6.72 12.84
C VAL A 108 -1.17 -6.92 14.36
N LEU A 109 -0.81 -8.13 14.80
CA LEU A 109 -0.78 -8.47 16.24
C LEU A 109 0.22 -7.61 17.02
N GLU A 110 1.42 -7.37 16.48
CA GLU A 110 2.42 -6.55 17.14
C GLU A 110 1.98 -5.07 17.23
N CYS A 111 1.28 -4.55 16.23
CA CYS A 111 0.66 -3.22 16.33
C CYS A 111 -0.35 -3.16 17.47
N CYS A 112 -1.21 -4.17 17.60
CA CYS A 112 -2.22 -4.21 18.66
C CYS A 112 -1.57 -4.30 20.04
N ARG A 113 -0.53 -5.13 20.22
CA ARG A 113 0.23 -5.20 21.48
C ARG A 113 0.87 -3.87 21.85
N ALA A 114 1.53 -3.22 20.89
CA ALA A 114 2.14 -1.91 21.13
C ALA A 114 1.11 -0.84 21.47
N LEU A 115 -0.10 -0.91 20.92
CA LEU A 115 -1.19 0.01 21.27
C LEU A 115 -1.81 -0.32 22.63
N GLU A 116 -1.89 -1.59 23.03
CA GLU A 116 -2.31 -2.02 24.37
C GLU A 116 -1.38 -1.42 25.45
N GLU A 117 -0.06 -1.43 25.24
CA GLU A 117 0.92 -0.77 26.13
C GLU A 117 0.70 0.74 26.24
N GLN A 118 0.07 1.36 25.22
CA GLN A 118 -0.30 2.78 25.20
C GLN A 118 -1.71 3.06 25.75
N GLY A 119 -2.38 2.04 26.28
CA GLY A 119 -3.69 2.16 26.92
C GLY A 119 -4.89 2.10 25.96
N PHE A 120 -4.72 1.45 24.80
CA PHE A 120 -5.85 1.04 23.95
C PHE A 120 -6.39 -0.30 24.40
#